data_94916193b5624ecf86b8eea66270253c
#
_entry.id   94916193b5624ecf86b8eea66270253c
#
_cell.length_a   1.000
_cell.length_b   1.000
_cell.length_c   1.000
_cell.angle_alpha   90.00
_cell.angle_beta   90.00
_cell.angle_gamma   90.00
#
_symmetry.space_group_name_H-M   'P 1'
#
loop_
_entity.id
_entity.type
_entity.pdbx_description
1 polymer ?
#
loop_
_entity_poly.entity_id
_entity_poly.type
_entity_poly.pdbx_seq_one_letter_code
_entity_poly.pdbx_strand_id
1 'polypeptide(L)'
;MAEYVLENNILKVTVDSKGCEIRDVLCKTDNTHRMWNANPEGWKRVAPVLFPLIGKYKDNQSIYNGKVYEMGQHGFARDMEFTLVKHTDDMLVMRLESDENTKEKYPFDFTLELEYHLIDNEIKEVYRVINKDNVMMHFSIGGHPAFVTPENDASMAGCKIRFDADRITYHLIGDYQLMAREEYELPLINHEYTIQEDSFEKDAFIIEGSQAGTVSLVKNEKPFVSVKFDT
;
A
#
# COMPACT_ATOMS: atom_id res chain seq x y z
N MET A 1 -10.34 6.20 17.79
CA MET A 1 -9.80 5.03 17.04
C MET A 1 -10.48 3.78 17.56
N ALA A 2 -11.05 3.00 16.69
CA ALA A 2 -11.60 1.68 16.98
C ALA A 2 -10.79 0.63 16.21
N GLU A 3 -10.65 -0.56 16.77
CA GLU A 3 -9.97 -1.68 16.15
C GLU A 3 -10.99 -2.75 15.76
N TYR A 4 -10.82 -3.33 14.59
CA TYR A 4 -11.66 -4.39 14.04
C TYR A 4 -10.82 -5.61 13.72
N VAL A 5 -11.39 -6.79 13.94
CA VAL A 5 -10.70 -8.06 13.72
C VAL A 5 -11.47 -8.90 12.71
N LEU A 6 -10.78 -9.38 11.68
CA LEU A 6 -11.23 -10.45 10.81
C LEU A 6 -10.47 -11.72 11.20
N GLU A 7 -11.17 -12.84 11.28
CA GLU A 7 -10.52 -14.05 11.79
C GLU A 7 -11.15 -15.32 11.21
N ASN A 8 -10.30 -16.22 10.71
CA ASN A 8 -10.66 -17.57 10.33
C ASN A 8 -9.68 -18.59 10.96
N ASN A 9 -9.68 -19.82 10.50
CA ASN A 9 -8.81 -20.88 11.03
C ASN A 9 -7.32 -20.67 10.66
N ILE A 10 -7.00 -19.83 9.68
CA ILE A 10 -5.65 -19.64 9.12
C ILE A 10 -5.06 -18.30 9.52
N LEU A 11 -5.84 -17.23 9.42
CA LEU A 11 -5.39 -15.85 9.65
C LEU A 11 -6.23 -15.15 10.71
N LYS A 12 -5.57 -14.23 11.42
CA LYS A 12 -6.19 -13.17 12.19
C LYS A 12 -5.64 -11.83 11.70
N VAL A 13 -6.53 -10.93 11.29
CA VAL A 13 -6.21 -9.63 10.71
C VAL A 13 -6.78 -8.53 11.60
N THR A 14 -5.96 -7.60 12.00
CA THR A 14 -6.35 -6.44 12.80
C THR A 14 -6.32 -5.19 11.95
N VAL A 15 -7.41 -4.42 11.94
CA VAL A 15 -7.57 -3.18 11.16
C VAL A 15 -7.95 -2.03 12.09
N ASP A 16 -7.25 -0.90 11.99
CA ASP A 16 -7.57 0.32 12.73
C ASP A 16 -8.58 1.17 11.93
N SER A 17 -9.54 1.80 12.59
CA SER A 17 -10.47 2.75 11.95
C SER A 17 -9.76 3.99 11.41
N LYS A 18 -8.66 4.40 12.01
CA LYS A 18 -7.83 5.48 11.48
C LYS A 18 -7.05 5.01 10.26
N GLY A 19 -7.31 5.66 9.14
CA GLY A 19 -6.71 5.30 7.84
C GLY A 19 -7.27 4.01 7.25
N CYS A 20 -8.19 3.32 7.95
CA CYS A 20 -8.63 1.96 7.63
C CYS A 20 -7.43 1.03 7.40
N GLU A 21 -6.41 1.16 8.26
CA GLU A 21 -5.08 0.58 8.06
C GLU A 21 -5.00 -0.82 8.68
N ILE A 22 -4.56 -1.82 7.90
CA ILE A 22 -4.18 -3.12 8.46
C ILE A 22 -2.99 -2.91 9.40
N ARG A 23 -3.14 -3.30 10.67
CA ARG A 23 -2.12 -3.15 11.71
C ARG A 23 -1.35 -4.41 11.96
N ASP A 24 -1.97 -5.57 11.76
CA ASP A 24 -1.35 -6.86 11.97
C ASP A 24 -2.03 -7.95 11.13
N VAL A 25 -1.25 -8.92 10.73
CA VAL A 25 -1.69 -10.18 10.12
C VAL A 25 -0.93 -11.32 10.80
N LEU A 26 -1.61 -12.03 11.70
CA LEU A 26 -1.09 -13.24 12.33
C LEU A 26 -1.46 -14.46 11.49
N CYS A 27 -0.46 -15.19 11.02
CA CYS A 27 -0.63 -16.51 10.43
C CYS A 27 -0.66 -17.56 11.54
N LYS A 28 -1.83 -18.18 11.76
CA LYS A 28 -2.04 -19.15 12.85
C LYS A 28 -1.35 -20.49 12.62
N THR A 29 -1.06 -20.83 11.36
CA THR A 29 -0.44 -22.12 11.01
C THR A 29 1.01 -22.22 11.45
N ASP A 30 1.72 -21.12 11.53
CA ASP A 30 3.11 -21.05 11.99
C ASP A 30 3.32 -20.08 13.16
N ASN A 31 2.22 -19.46 13.65
CA ASN A 31 2.19 -18.51 14.75
C ASN A 31 3.14 -17.32 14.53
N THR A 32 3.19 -16.79 13.32
CA THR A 32 4.07 -15.66 12.96
C THR A 32 3.28 -14.48 12.39
N HIS A 33 3.74 -13.27 12.73
CA HIS A 33 3.20 -12.03 12.20
C HIS A 33 3.81 -11.75 10.84
N ARG A 34 3.02 -11.20 9.91
CA ARG A 34 3.44 -10.88 8.54
C ARG A 34 3.70 -9.40 8.34
N MET A 35 3.12 -8.54 9.19
CA MET A 35 3.24 -7.10 9.03
C MET A 35 4.37 -6.54 9.90
N TRP A 36 4.97 -5.44 9.40
CA TRP A 36 5.87 -4.59 10.17
C TRP A 36 5.18 -4.05 11.43
N ASN A 37 5.90 -3.89 12.51
CA ASN A 37 5.37 -3.54 13.83
C ASN A 37 5.28 -2.02 14.09
N ALA A 38 5.47 -1.17 13.09
CA ALA A 38 5.48 0.28 13.22
C ALA A 38 6.49 0.81 14.27
N ASN A 39 7.70 0.23 14.33
CA ASN A 39 8.73 0.64 15.27
C ASN A 39 9.00 2.16 15.17
N PRO A 40 8.90 2.93 16.28
CA PRO A 40 9.12 4.37 16.30
C PRO A 40 10.51 4.82 15.83
N GLU A 41 11.53 3.97 15.95
CA GLU A 41 12.89 4.23 15.48
C GLU A 41 13.06 4.01 13.98
N GLY A 42 12.07 3.40 13.33
CA GLY A 42 12.00 3.15 11.90
C GLY A 42 10.77 3.79 11.28
N TRP A 43 10.08 3.04 10.42
CA TRP A 43 8.85 3.49 9.80
C TRP A 43 7.65 3.29 10.72
N LYS A 44 6.91 4.39 10.98
CA LYS A 44 5.85 4.46 12.01
C LYS A 44 4.48 3.99 11.54
N ARG A 45 4.35 3.51 10.29
CA ARG A 45 3.12 2.98 9.70
C ARG A 45 3.27 1.50 9.38
N VAL A 46 2.16 0.84 9.09
CA VAL A 46 2.14 -0.60 8.76
C VAL A 46 1.66 -0.83 7.32
N ALA A 47 0.45 -0.39 6.99
CA ALA A 47 -0.14 -0.57 5.67
C ALA A 47 -1.05 0.62 5.30
N PRO A 48 -0.51 1.86 5.22
CA PRO A 48 -1.35 3.02 4.97
C PRO A 48 -1.97 2.97 3.58
N VAL A 49 -3.22 3.41 3.51
CA VAL A 49 -3.93 3.64 2.25
C VAL A 49 -3.55 5.00 1.69
N LEU A 50 -3.17 5.03 0.43
CA LEU A 50 -2.70 6.20 -0.30
C LEU A 50 -3.85 6.73 -1.15
N PHE A 51 -4.43 7.87 -0.74
CA PHE A 51 -5.53 8.54 -1.46
C PHE A 51 -5.63 10.01 -1.03
N PRO A 52 -5.93 10.95 -1.92
CA PRO A 52 -6.17 10.80 -3.37
C PRO A 52 -4.91 10.87 -4.24
N LEU A 53 -3.73 10.68 -3.64
CA LEU A 53 -2.44 10.76 -4.31
C LEU A 53 -1.53 9.60 -3.88
N ILE A 54 -0.92 8.90 -4.86
CA ILE A 54 0.24 8.04 -4.65
C ILE A 54 1.49 8.85 -4.96
N GLY A 55 2.51 8.80 -4.08
CA GLY A 55 3.72 9.58 -4.24
C GLY A 55 3.52 11.04 -3.82
N LYS A 56 4.08 11.97 -4.58
CA LYS A 56 4.18 13.37 -4.22
C LYS A 56 4.01 14.27 -5.44
N TYR A 57 3.32 15.37 -5.28
CA TYR A 57 3.35 16.46 -6.27
C TYR A 57 4.65 17.26 -6.13
N LYS A 58 5.13 17.79 -7.24
CA LYS A 58 6.20 18.79 -7.20
C LYS A 58 5.79 19.95 -6.28
N ASP A 59 6.68 20.32 -5.38
CA ASP A 59 6.46 21.39 -4.37
C ASP A 59 5.23 21.16 -3.48
N ASN A 60 4.72 19.92 -3.38
CA ASN A 60 3.49 19.53 -2.67
C ASN A 60 2.24 20.27 -3.17
N GLN A 61 2.20 20.71 -4.41
CA GLN A 61 1.12 21.52 -4.95
C GLN A 61 0.50 20.93 -6.21
N SER A 62 -0.81 21.06 -6.32
CA SER A 62 -1.57 20.84 -7.56
C SER A 62 -2.35 22.08 -7.92
N ILE A 63 -2.72 22.21 -9.20
CA ILE A 63 -3.54 23.34 -9.68
C ILE A 63 -4.81 22.76 -10.28
N TYR A 64 -5.95 23.23 -9.79
CA TYR A 64 -7.26 22.88 -10.33
C TYR A 64 -8.08 24.16 -10.54
N ASN A 65 -8.58 24.39 -11.75
CA ASN A 65 -9.33 25.59 -12.13
C ASN A 65 -8.61 26.92 -11.75
N GLY A 66 -7.28 26.96 -11.90
CA GLY A 66 -6.47 28.14 -11.60
C GLY A 66 -6.19 28.39 -10.13
N LYS A 67 -6.74 27.56 -9.21
CA LYS A 67 -6.46 27.63 -7.78
C LYS A 67 -5.41 26.59 -7.39
N VAL A 68 -4.46 26.99 -6.53
CA VAL A 68 -3.43 26.09 -5.97
C VAL A 68 -4.00 25.38 -4.74
N TYR A 69 -3.74 24.07 -4.67
CA TYR A 69 -4.07 23.20 -3.55
C TYR A 69 -2.81 22.52 -3.04
N GLU A 70 -2.60 22.53 -1.73
CA GLU A 70 -1.46 21.90 -1.09
C GLU A 70 -1.83 20.50 -0.59
N MET A 71 -0.99 19.52 -0.93
CA MET A 71 -1.18 18.14 -0.49
C MET A 71 0.17 17.50 -0.18
N GLY A 72 0.26 16.91 0.99
CA GLY A 72 1.43 16.14 1.40
C GLY A 72 1.56 14.83 0.62
N GLN A 73 2.72 14.21 0.74
CA GLN A 73 3.01 12.90 0.16
C GLN A 73 1.93 11.87 0.53
N HIS A 74 1.45 11.11 -0.44
CA HIS A 74 0.47 10.03 -0.31
C HIS A 74 -0.95 10.47 0.10
N GLY A 75 -1.28 11.74 -0.03
CA GLY A 75 -2.61 12.24 0.28
C GLY A 75 -2.90 12.26 1.79
N PHE A 76 -4.19 12.17 2.14
CA PHE A 76 -4.66 12.38 3.51
C PHE A 76 -5.48 11.21 4.08
N ALA A 77 -5.98 10.27 3.28
CA ALA A 77 -6.90 9.22 3.76
C ALA A 77 -6.30 8.41 4.92
N ARG A 78 -5.01 8.13 4.87
CA ARG A 78 -4.25 7.41 5.91
C ARG A 78 -4.23 8.08 7.29
N ASP A 79 -4.60 9.36 7.38
CA ASP A 79 -4.61 10.13 8.62
C ASP A 79 -6.04 10.42 9.12
N MET A 80 -7.06 10.01 8.35
CA MET A 80 -8.46 10.27 8.64
C MET A 80 -9.13 9.09 9.33
N GLU A 81 -10.19 9.38 10.10
CA GLU A 81 -11.03 8.38 10.73
C GLU A 81 -12.09 7.90 9.76
N PHE A 82 -12.14 6.59 9.52
CA PHE A 82 -13.17 5.95 8.69
C PHE A 82 -14.35 5.50 9.57
N THR A 83 -15.55 5.56 9.01
CA THR A 83 -16.77 5.08 9.67
C THR A 83 -17.06 3.63 9.27
N LEU A 84 -17.49 2.83 10.22
CA LEU A 84 -17.89 1.45 9.98
C LEU A 84 -19.16 1.39 9.14
N VAL A 85 -19.15 0.59 8.06
CA VAL A 85 -20.31 0.27 7.24
C VAL A 85 -20.77 -1.16 7.50
N LYS A 86 -19.83 -2.12 7.54
CA LYS A 86 -20.11 -3.53 7.78
C LYS A 86 -18.92 -4.21 8.44
N HIS A 87 -19.21 -5.14 9.37
CA HIS A 87 -18.20 -6.00 9.98
C HIS A 87 -18.78 -7.39 10.28
N THR A 88 -18.07 -8.41 9.80
CA THR A 88 -18.27 -9.83 10.10
C THR A 88 -16.91 -10.48 10.36
N ASP A 89 -16.85 -11.76 10.69
CA ASP A 89 -15.56 -12.46 10.93
C ASP A 89 -14.67 -12.49 9.67
N ASP A 90 -15.27 -12.41 8.48
CA ASP A 90 -14.59 -12.54 7.19
C ASP A 90 -14.66 -11.29 6.29
N MET A 91 -15.35 -10.22 6.73
CA MET A 91 -15.54 -9.01 5.93
C MET A 91 -15.58 -7.75 6.80
N LEU A 92 -14.82 -6.73 6.40
CA LEU A 92 -14.89 -5.38 6.94
C LEU A 92 -15.08 -4.38 5.80
N VAL A 93 -16.06 -3.48 5.94
CA VAL A 93 -16.27 -2.34 5.04
C VAL A 93 -16.26 -1.07 5.85
N MET A 94 -15.40 -0.15 5.48
CA MET A 94 -15.27 1.16 6.10
C MET A 94 -15.35 2.27 5.06
N ARG A 95 -15.83 3.44 5.47
CA ARG A 95 -16.11 4.57 4.59
C ARG A 95 -15.50 5.86 5.10
N LEU A 96 -14.92 6.61 4.17
CA LEU A 96 -14.52 8.00 4.32
C LEU A 96 -15.33 8.87 3.35
N GLU A 97 -15.96 9.91 3.86
CA GLU A 97 -16.64 10.93 3.07
C GLU A 97 -15.77 12.19 2.98
N SER A 98 -15.87 12.90 1.86
CA SER A 98 -15.31 14.25 1.78
C SER A 98 -15.98 15.20 2.77
N ASP A 99 -15.21 16.14 3.28
CA ASP A 99 -15.68 17.22 4.16
C ASP A 99 -15.01 18.55 3.77
N GLU A 100 -15.30 19.63 4.48
CA GLU A 100 -14.71 20.94 4.21
C GLU A 100 -13.18 20.94 4.34
N ASN A 101 -12.61 20.14 5.28
CA ASN A 101 -11.16 20.07 5.46
C ASN A 101 -10.47 19.31 4.29
N THR A 102 -11.13 18.26 3.77
CA THR A 102 -10.60 17.55 2.59
C THR A 102 -10.67 18.42 1.34
N LYS A 103 -11.72 19.26 1.20
CA LYS A 103 -11.91 20.18 0.06
C LYS A 103 -10.88 21.32 0.03
N GLU A 104 -10.30 21.68 1.16
CA GLU A 104 -9.18 22.64 1.19
C GLU A 104 -7.94 22.11 0.45
N LYS A 105 -7.76 20.78 0.40
CA LYS A 105 -6.60 20.09 -0.19
C LYS A 105 -6.93 19.43 -1.53
N TYR A 106 -8.18 18.98 -1.68
CA TYR A 106 -8.65 18.20 -2.81
C TYR A 106 -10.11 18.59 -3.10
N PRO A 107 -10.37 19.47 -4.09
CA PRO A 107 -11.63 20.18 -4.25
C PRO A 107 -12.72 19.35 -4.92
N PHE A 108 -12.94 18.13 -4.45
CA PHE A 108 -13.96 17.23 -4.97
C PHE A 108 -14.78 16.61 -3.85
N ASP A 109 -16.07 16.38 -4.14
CA ASP A 109 -16.92 15.56 -3.30
C ASP A 109 -16.79 14.09 -3.69
N PHE A 110 -16.45 13.26 -2.70
CA PHE A 110 -16.22 11.84 -2.91
C PHE A 110 -16.72 11.00 -1.74
N THR A 111 -16.93 9.71 -2.01
CA THR A 111 -16.95 8.65 -1.03
C THR A 111 -15.83 7.69 -1.36
N LEU A 112 -15.00 7.34 -0.39
CA LEU A 112 -14.03 6.25 -0.45
C LEU A 112 -14.51 5.13 0.46
N GLU A 113 -14.75 3.95 -0.10
CA GLU A 113 -14.98 2.72 0.67
C GLU A 113 -13.78 1.78 0.51
N LEU A 114 -13.36 1.23 1.63
CA LEU A 114 -12.34 0.18 1.71
C LEU A 114 -13.03 -1.08 2.20
N GLU A 115 -12.86 -2.17 1.44
CA GLU A 115 -13.41 -3.47 1.78
C GLU A 115 -12.28 -4.48 1.95
N TYR A 116 -12.24 -5.14 3.08
CA TYR A 116 -11.35 -6.28 3.35
C TYR A 116 -12.19 -7.55 3.38
N HIS A 117 -11.80 -8.54 2.57
CA HIS A 117 -12.41 -9.87 2.57
C HIS A 117 -11.35 -10.89 2.95
N LEU A 118 -11.58 -11.64 4.01
CA LEU A 118 -10.72 -12.72 4.46
C LEU A 118 -11.19 -14.04 3.85
N ILE A 119 -10.42 -14.59 2.90
CA ILE A 119 -10.76 -15.81 2.16
C ILE A 119 -9.60 -16.79 2.31
N ASP A 120 -9.81 -17.87 3.06
CA ASP A 120 -8.77 -18.85 3.37
C ASP A 120 -7.49 -18.19 3.89
N ASN A 121 -6.39 -18.20 3.14
CA ASN A 121 -5.10 -17.58 3.46
C ASN A 121 -4.87 -16.26 2.69
N GLU A 122 -5.90 -15.66 2.14
CA GLU A 122 -5.82 -14.43 1.36
C GLU A 122 -6.65 -13.32 2.01
N ILE A 123 -6.12 -12.10 1.94
CA ILE A 123 -6.85 -10.86 2.26
C ILE A 123 -7.04 -10.14 0.93
N LYS A 124 -8.30 -10.05 0.48
CA LYS A 124 -8.65 -9.25 -0.69
C LYS A 124 -9.02 -7.84 -0.23
N GLU A 125 -8.25 -6.86 -0.69
CA GLU A 125 -8.53 -5.45 -0.46
C GLU A 125 -9.18 -4.83 -1.71
N VAL A 126 -10.33 -4.18 -1.52
CA VAL A 126 -11.08 -3.53 -2.59
C VAL A 126 -11.24 -2.05 -2.28
N TYR A 127 -10.81 -1.22 -3.22
CA TYR A 127 -10.99 0.22 -3.18
C TYR A 127 -12.17 0.63 -4.06
N ARG A 128 -13.16 1.28 -3.46
CA ARG A 128 -14.30 1.84 -4.18
C ARG A 128 -14.31 3.35 -4.04
N VAL A 129 -13.99 4.06 -5.12
CA VAL A 129 -14.01 5.52 -5.17
C VAL A 129 -15.25 5.97 -5.93
N ILE A 130 -16.11 6.73 -5.27
CA ILE A 130 -17.36 7.24 -5.82
C ILE A 130 -17.21 8.76 -5.96
N ASN A 131 -17.22 9.25 -7.18
CA ASN A 131 -17.30 10.67 -7.49
C ASN A 131 -18.72 11.17 -7.24
N LYS A 132 -18.88 12.13 -6.33
CA LYS A 132 -20.17 12.76 -6.00
C LYS A 132 -20.37 14.11 -6.69
N ASP A 133 -19.35 14.58 -7.41
CA ASP A 133 -19.43 15.80 -8.20
C ASP A 133 -19.92 15.55 -9.62
N ASN A 134 -20.34 16.63 -10.29
CA ASN A 134 -20.70 16.63 -11.71
C ASN A 134 -19.50 16.87 -12.65
N VAL A 135 -18.29 16.92 -12.10
CA VAL A 135 -17.06 17.14 -12.85
C VAL A 135 -16.14 15.93 -12.75
N MET A 136 -15.19 15.82 -13.67
CA MET A 136 -14.20 14.75 -13.63
C MET A 136 -13.30 14.91 -12.40
N MET A 137 -13.20 13.87 -11.62
CA MET A 137 -12.35 13.76 -10.43
C MET A 137 -11.07 12.98 -10.77
N HIS A 138 -9.91 13.61 -10.58
CA HIS A 138 -8.62 12.99 -10.83
C HIS A 138 -8.00 12.52 -9.51
N PHE A 139 -7.65 11.25 -9.43
CA PHE A 139 -7.02 10.66 -8.23
C PHE A 139 -6.07 9.53 -8.61
N SER A 140 -5.22 9.16 -7.67
CA SER A 140 -4.56 7.87 -7.62
C SER A 140 -4.80 7.22 -6.26
N ILE A 141 -4.87 5.89 -6.23
CA ILE A 141 -5.14 5.12 -5.02
C ILE A 141 -4.30 3.85 -4.98
N GLY A 142 -3.91 3.44 -3.78
CA GLY A 142 -3.21 2.16 -3.55
C GLY A 142 -2.93 1.90 -2.08
N GLY A 143 -2.45 0.69 -1.80
CA GLY A 143 -1.94 0.29 -0.50
C GLY A 143 -0.42 0.42 -0.42
N HIS A 144 0.08 0.57 0.80
CA HIS A 144 1.53 0.62 1.08
C HIS A 144 1.88 -0.34 2.23
N PRO A 145 1.64 -1.65 2.06
CA PRO A 145 1.90 -2.62 3.13
C PRO A 145 3.39 -2.80 3.36
N ALA A 146 3.81 -2.75 4.63
CA ALA A 146 5.13 -3.16 5.07
C ALA A 146 5.08 -4.55 5.69
N PHE A 147 5.87 -5.45 5.17
CA PHE A 147 5.99 -6.81 5.66
C PHE A 147 7.26 -6.95 6.51
N VAL A 148 7.23 -7.85 7.49
CA VAL A 148 8.47 -8.28 8.15
C VAL A 148 9.33 -9.06 7.17
N THR A 149 10.63 -9.05 7.39
CA THR A 149 11.53 -9.92 6.63
C THR A 149 11.27 -11.38 7.00
N PRO A 150 11.45 -12.33 6.07
CA PRO A 150 11.20 -13.74 6.34
C PRO A 150 12.03 -14.28 7.51
N GLU A 151 13.20 -13.75 7.76
CA GLU A 151 14.10 -14.15 8.83
C GLU A 151 13.88 -13.35 10.13
N ASN A 152 12.89 -12.43 10.13
CA ASN A 152 12.64 -11.48 11.22
C ASN A 152 13.92 -10.70 11.61
N ASP A 153 14.74 -10.40 10.61
CA ASP A 153 15.96 -9.65 10.71
C ASP A 153 15.71 -8.18 10.28
N ALA A 154 16.39 -7.24 10.87
CA ALA A 154 16.33 -5.83 10.48
C ALA A 154 16.94 -5.58 9.09
N SER A 155 17.85 -6.45 8.63
CA SER A 155 18.43 -6.39 7.30
C SER A 155 17.52 -7.05 6.26
N MET A 156 17.28 -6.36 5.15
CA MET A 156 16.63 -6.93 3.98
C MET A 156 17.61 -7.60 3.01
N ALA A 157 18.93 -7.39 3.18
CA ALA A 157 19.94 -7.94 2.29
C ALA A 157 19.88 -9.47 2.27
N GLY A 158 19.91 -10.06 1.08
CA GLY A 158 19.79 -11.49 0.87
C GLY A 158 18.35 -12.01 0.80
N CYS A 159 17.33 -11.22 1.19
CA CYS A 159 15.94 -11.55 0.90
C CYS A 159 15.69 -11.57 -0.60
N LYS A 160 14.80 -12.43 -1.06
CA LYS A 160 14.45 -12.55 -2.47
C LYS A 160 13.04 -12.04 -2.73
N ILE A 161 12.91 -11.27 -3.80
CA ILE A 161 11.62 -10.86 -4.36
C ILE A 161 11.42 -11.66 -5.65
N ARG A 162 10.34 -12.43 -5.73
CA ARG A 162 9.95 -13.19 -6.91
C ARG A 162 8.82 -12.50 -7.65
N PHE A 163 8.95 -12.42 -8.96
CA PHE A 163 7.93 -11.91 -9.88
C PHE A 163 7.40 -13.06 -10.74
N ASP A 164 6.17 -12.98 -11.19
CA ASP A 164 5.60 -13.89 -12.19
C ASP A 164 5.91 -13.41 -13.63
N ALA A 165 7.08 -12.83 -13.84
CA ALA A 165 7.56 -12.25 -15.09
C ALA A 165 9.04 -12.57 -15.32
N ASP A 166 9.43 -12.69 -16.59
CA ASP A 166 10.81 -12.96 -17.00
C ASP A 166 11.70 -11.71 -16.91
N ARG A 167 11.09 -10.52 -17.01
CA ARG A 167 11.77 -9.22 -17.08
C ARG A 167 10.98 -8.18 -16.33
N ILE A 168 11.67 -7.38 -15.52
CA ILE A 168 11.12 -6.22 -14.83
C ILE A 168 12.01 -5.01 -15.09
N THR A 169 11.41 -3.92 -15.54
CA THR A 169 12.06 -2.63 -15.63
C THR A 169 11.55 -1.69 -14.55
N TYR A 170 12.38 -0.75 -14.14
CA TYR A 170 12.04 0.18 -13.07
C TYR A 170 12.70 1.54 -13.26
N HIS A 171 12.14 2.55 -12.59
CA HIS A 171 12.71 3.88 -12.43
C HIS A 171 13.13 4.09 -10.98
N LEU A 172 14.06 5.00 -10.78
CA LEU A 172 14.49 5.44 -9.46
C LEU A 172 13.78 6.73 -9.06
N ILE A 173 13.83 7.07 -7.77
CA ILE A 173 13.46 8.39 -7.29
C ILE A 173 14.59 9.38 -7.66
N GLY A 174 14.23 10.44 -8.36
CA GLY A 174 15.11 11.50 -8.82
C GLY A 174 14.89 12.82 -8.06
N ASP A 175 15.17 13.93 -8.75
CA ASP A 175 15.04 15.26 -8.20
C ASP A 175 13.61 15.55 -7.71
N TYR A 176 13.49 16.36 -6.68
CA TYR A 176 12.22 16.75 -6.02
C TYR A 176 11.40 15.56 -5.49
N GLN A 177 12.04 14.39 -5.30
CA GLN A 177 11.36 13.13 -4.93
C GLN A 177 10.29 12.71 -5.96
N LEU A 178 10.56 12.96 -7.22
CA LEU A 178 9.75 12.52 -8.35
C LEU A 178 10.43 11.34 -9.05
N MET A 179 9.67 10.60 -9.84
CA MET A 179 10.21 9.51 -10.65
C MET A 179 11.22 10.05 -11.67
N ALA A 180 12.41 9.48 -11.72
CA ALA A 180 13.41 9.78 -12.74
C ALA A 180 12.97 9.23 -14.11
N ARG A 181 13.53 9.80 -15.19
CA ARG A 181 13.19 9.37 -16.57
C ARG A 181 13.94 8.14 -17.03
N GLU A 182 15.11 7.91 -16.44
CA GLU A 182 15.96 6.77 -16.78
C GLU A 182 15.30 5.48 -16.32
N GLU A 183 15.25 4.50 -17.23
CA GLU A 183 14.74 3.16 -16.99
C GLU A 183 15.92 2.19 -16.80
N TYR A 184 15.79 1.30 -15.84
CA TYR A 184 16.74 0.25 -15.50
C TYR A 184 16.04 -1.11 -15.54
N GLU A 185 16.81 -2.18 -15.65
CA GLU A 185 16.31 -3.55 -15.60
C GLU A 185 16.78 -4.23 -14.31
N LEU A 186 15.87 -4.92 -13.62
CA LEU A 186 16.24 -5.75 -12.46
C LEU A 186 16.99 -7.00 -12.94
N PRO A 187 18.15 -7.32 -12.35
CA PRO A 187 18.90 -8.53 -12.68
C PRO A 187 18.23 -9.76 -12.07
N LEU A 188 17.19 -10.27 -12.76
CA LEU A 188 16.45 -11.44 -12.31
C LEU A 188 17.22 -12.73 -12.61
N ILE A 189 17.25 -13.64 -11.63
CA ILE A 189 17.71 -15.01 -11.79
C ILE A 189 16.55 -15.94 -11.42
N ASN A 190 16.04 -16.70 -12.37
CA ASN A 190 14.87 -17.56 -12.19
C ASN A 190 13.66 -16.80 -11.63
N HIS A 191 13.34 -15.65 -12.21
CA HIS A 191 12.26 -14.73 -11.79
C HIS A 191 12.48 -14.06 -10.42
N GLU A 192 13.66 -14.19 -9.81
CA GLU A 192 13.96 -13.66 -8.48
C GLU A 192 15.00 -12.54 -8.55
N TYR A 193 14.74 -11.48 -7.82
CA TYR A 193 15.71 -10.43 -7.47
C TYR A 193 16.18 -10.65 -6.04
N THR A 194 17.49 -10.77 -5.83
CA THR A 194 18.08 -10.81 -4.48
C THR A 194 18.41 -9.40 -4.03
N ILE A 195 17.79 -8.95 -2.95
CA ILE A 195 18.03 -7.63 -2.37
C ILE A 195 19.47 -7.53 -1.89
N GLN A 196 20.16 -6.48 -2.34
CA GLN A 196 21.52 -6.13 -1.92
C GLN A 196 21.46 -5.06 -0.82
N GLU A 197 22.56 -4.82 -0.13
CA GLU A 197 22.64 -3.77 0.90
C GLU A 197 22.32 -2.37 0.36
N ASP A 198 22.68 -2.10 -0.89
CA ASP A 198 22.52 -0.81 -1.58
C ASP A 198 21.25 -0.72 -2.46
N SER A 199 20.43 -1.78 -2.53
CA SER A 199 19.27 -1.84 -3.45
C SER A 199 18.35 -0.64 -3.32
N PHE A 200 18.18 -0.10 -2.13
CA PHE A 200 17.25 0.99 -1.84
C PHE A 200 17.95 2.29 -1.37
N GLU A 201 19.22 2.48 -1.70
CA GLU A 201 19.92 3.75 -1.41
C GLU A 201 19.24 4.97 -2.03
N LYS A 202 18.51 4.78 -3.13
CA LYS A 202 17.72 5.81 -3.81
C LYS A 202 16.21 5.67 -3.56
N ASP A 203 15.84 5.23 -2.37
CA ASP A 203 14.48 5.09 -1.85
C ASP A 203 13.74 3.85 -2.40
N ALA A 204 13.23 3.86 -3.64
CA ALA A 204 12.36 2.81 -4.14
C ALA A 204 12.60 2.46 -5.61
N PHE A 205 12.25 1.24 -6.00
CA PHE A 205 12.06 0.85 -7.40
C PHE A 205 10.64 1.18 -7.83
N ILE A 206 10.48 2.07 -8.80
CA ILE A 206 9.18 2.41 -9.38
C ILE A 206 8.99 1.56 -10.63
N ILE A 207 8.10 0.57 -10.55
CA ILE A 207 7.77 -0.33 -11.64
C ILE A 207 6.46 0.18 -12.27
N GLU A 208 6.52 0.73 -13.49
CA GLU A 208 5.36 1.23 -14.18
C GLU A 208 4.63 0.14 -14.97
N GLY A 209 3.32 0.27 -15.05
CA GLY A 209 2.47 -0.65 -15.78
C GLY A 209 2.34 -2.01 -15.11
N SER A 210 1.56 -2.89 -15.74
CA SER A 210 1.31 -4.25 -15.23
C SER A 210 2.40 -5.21 -15.73
N GLN A 211 3.64 -5.04 -15.27
CA GLN A 211 4.76 -5.91 -15.67
C GLN A 211 4.72 -7.29 -14.97
N ALA A 212 4.04 -7.40 -13.83
CA ALA A 212 3.80 -8.64 -13.11
C ALA A 212 2.41 -8.60 -12.48
N GLY A 213 1.73 -9.73 -12.40
CA GLY A 213 0.45 -9.90 -11.69
C GLY A 213 0.65 -10.28 -10.23
N THR A 214 1.82 -10.85 -9.90
CA THR A 214 2.14 -11.30 -8.53
C THR A 214 3.57 -10.97 -8.19
N VAL A 215 3.76 -10.40 -6.99
CA VAL A 215 5.07 -10.16 -6.38
C VAL A 215 5.12 -10.87 -5.03
N SER A 216 6.16 -11.64 -4.79
CA SER A 216 6.29 -12.43 -3.55
C SER A 216 7.62 -12.16 -2.85
N LEU A 217 7.56 -11.96 -1.54
CA LEU A 217 8.72 -12.11 -0.67
C LEU A 217 8.95 -13.60 -0.41
N VAL A 218 10.17 -14.10 -0.61
CA VAL A 218 10.47 -15.54 -0.60
C VAL A 218 11.27 -15.93 0.64
N LYS A 219 10.89 -17.04 1.26
CA LYS A 219 11.62 -17.71 2.35
C LYS A 219 11.78 -19.20 2.04
N ASN A 220 13.03 -19.72 2.09
CA ASN A 220 13.29 -21.14 1.84
C ASN A 220 12.65 -21.64 0.53
N GLU A 221 12.87 -20.90 -0.57
CA GLU A 221 12.35 -21.17 -1.92
C GLU A 221 10.81 -21.14 -2.04
N LYS A 222 10.08 -20.75 -0.99
CA LYS A 222 8.61 -20.64 -0.98
C LYS A 222 8.16 -19.20 -0.73
N PRO A 223 7.03 -18.78 -1.30
CA PRO A 223 6.43 -17.51 -0.96
C PRO A 223 6.15 -17.42 0.56
N PHE A 224 6.65 -16.37 1.19
CA PHE A 224 6.37 -16.01 2.58
C PHE A 224 5.16 -15.09 2.66
N VAL A 225 5.13 -14.09 1.78
CA VAL A 225 3.99 -13.19 1.50
C VAL A 225 3.94 -12.97 0.00
N SER A 226 2.73 -12.94 -0.57
CA SER A 226 2.52 -12.56 -1.97
C SER A 226 1.50 -11.45 -2.06
N VAL A 227 1.76 -10.48 -2.93
CA VAL A 227 0.81 -9.45 -3.32
C VAL A 227 0.40 -9.72 -4.76
N LYS A 228 -0.91 -9.86 -4.99
CA LYS A 228 -1.50 -10.02 -6.32
C LYS A 228 -2.18 -8.72 -6.72
N PHE A 229 -2.09 -8.36 -7.97
CA PHE A 229 -2.71 -7.17 -8.53
C PHE A 229 -3.78 -7.57 -9.54
N ASP A 230 -4.96 -6.93 -9.46
CA ASP A 230 -5.94 -7.01 -10.54
C ASP A 230 -5.41 -6.14 -11.70
N THR A 231 -5.17 -6.76 -12.86
CA THR A 231 -4.62 -6.13 -14.07
C THR A 231 -5.71 -5.75 -15.05
#